data_7554fe96ddf41cc0adfd2d5bce08e7e1
#
_entry.id   7554fe96ddf41cc0adfd2d5bce08e7e1
#
_cell.length_a   1.000
_cell.length_b   1.000
_cell.length_c   1.000
_cell.angle_alpha   90.00
_cell.angle_beta   90.00
_cell.angle_gamma   90.00
#
_symmetry.space_group_name_H-M   'P 1'
#
loop_
_entity.id
_entity.type
_entity.pdbx_description
1 polymer ?
#
loop_
_entity_poly.entity_id
_entity_poly.type
_entity_poly.pdbx_seq_one_letter_code
_entity_poly.pdbx_strand_id
1 'polypeptide(L)'
;MTRIIEALREEHRNIEELLVVLEQELSVFSRSERPDYEIIQAVIGYFQDYPDCCHHPKEDMIFEKLKARDPVAAQSVGNLEVEHLNEHTRLGRVADIIRKVLTDHVVPRETFEDVVRDFIEHERKHMKMEERVFFSAADSTLQPEDWAGIDARWIDWKDSMFNVAMEEKCQSLRDRILQWRRQNQDNA
;
A
#
# COMPACT_ATOMS: atom_id res chain seq x y z
N MET A 1 -17.45 4.19 -14.29
CA MET A 1 -16.42 3.77 -13.32
C MET A 1 -17.15 3.21 -12.12
N THR A 2 -16.75 2.08 -11.62
CA THR A 2 -17.46 1.39 -10.56
C THR A 2 -17.04 1.92 -9.18
N ARG A 3 -17.92 1.83 -8.20
CA ARG A 3 -17.69 2.34 -6.83
C ARG A 3 -16.44 1.74 -6.18
N ILE A 4 -16.17 0.45 -6.42
CA ILE A 4 -15.01 -0.23 -5.83
C ILE A 4 -13.68 0.25 -6.43
N ILE A 5 -13.61 0.50 -7.74
CA ILE A 5 -12.40 1.07 -8.37
C ILE A 5 -12.15 2.51 -7.90
N GLU A 6 -13.21 3.29 -7.67
CA GLU A 6 -13.07 4.64 -7.09
C GLU A 6 -12.51 4.59 -5.68
N ALA A 7 -12.97 3.62 -4.87
CA ALA A 7 -12.43 3.38 -3.53
C ALA A 7 -10.95 2.98 -3.57
N LEU A 8 -10.56 2.03 -4.42
CA LEU A 8 -9.15 1.62 -4.59
C LEU A 8 -8.25 2.79 -5.00
N ARG A 9 -8.69 3.65 -5.92
CA ARG A 9 -7.94 4.86 -6.28
C ARG A 9 -7.81 5.87 -5.14
N GLU A 10 -8.82 5.98 -4.28
CA GLU A 10 -8.72 6.81 -3.07
C GLU A 10 -7.70 6.20 -2.09
N GLU A 11 -7.69 4.89 -1.95
CA GLU A 11 -6.71 4.17 -1.14
C GLU A 11 -5.29 4.34 -1.68
N HIS A 12 -5.07 4.29 -3.00
CA HIS A 12 -3.78 4.61 -3.60
C HIS A 12 -3.30 6.02 -3.28
N ARG A 13 -4.20 7.02 -3.28
CA ARG A 13 -3.84 8.38 -2.83
C ARG A 13 -3.42 8.41 -1.37
N ASN A 14 -4.11 7.66 -0.52
CA ASN A 14 -3.77 7.55 0.89
C ASN A 14 -2.40 6.87 1.11
N ILE A 15 -2.12 5.82 0.34
CA ILE A 15 -0.82 5.12 0.33
C ILE A 15 0.28 6.08 -0.13
N GLU A 16 0.08 6.81 -1.24
CA GLU A 16 1.06 7.79 -1.74
C GLU A 16 1.37 8.88 -0.71
N GLU A 17 0.40 9.36 0.07
CA GLU A 17 0.66 10.31 1.16
C GLU A 17 1.65 9.75 2.19
N LEU A 18 1.57 8.47 2.52
CA LEU A 18 2.48 7.81 3.46
C LEU A 18 3.85 7.53 2.83
N LEU A 19 3.91 7.18 1.55
CA LEU A 19 5.18 7.07 0.81
C LEU A 19 5.91 8.40 0.76
N VAL A 20 5.20 9.52 0.58
CA VAL A 20 5.79 10.88 0.66
C VAL A 20 6.36 11.17 2.04
N VAL A 21 5.70 10.74 3.13
CA VAL A 21 6.26 10.87 4.49
C VAL A 21 7.57 10.09 4.60
N LEU A 22 7.59 8.85 4.15
CA LEU A 22 8.77 7.98 4.20
C LEU A 22 9.93 8.56 3.36
N GLU A 23 9.63 9.10 2.18
CA GLU A 23 10.61 9.73 1.28
C GLU A 23 11.23 11.00 1.91
N GLN A 24 10.42 11.78 2.64
CA GLN A 24 10.92 12.95 3.37
C GLN A 24 11.88 12.55 4.48
N GLU A 25 11.55 11.54 5.27
CA GLU A 25 12.45 11.04 6.32
C GLU A 25 13.73 10.43 5.72
N LEU A 26 13.64 9.75 4.58
CA LEU A 26 14.80 9.29 3.83
C LEU A 26 15.68 10.47 3.37
N SER A 27 15.09 11.58 2.94
CA SER A 27 15.81 12.79 2.56
C SER A 27 16.53 13.43 3.75
N VAL A 28 15.91 13.45 4.94
CA VAL A 28 16.56 13.90 6.20
C VAL A 28 17.79 13.03 6.48
N PHE A 29 17.63 11.71 6.41
CA PHE A 29 18.72 10.77 6.61
C PHE A 29 19.86 11.00 5.61
N SER A 30 19.56 11.22 4.32
CA SER A 30 20.55 11.46 3.26
C SER A 30 21.38 12.74 3.48
N ARG A 31 20.84 13.74 4.18
CA ARG A 31 21.57 14.95 4.60
C ARG A 31 22.46 14.78 5.82
N SER A 32 22.61 13.58 6.35
CA SER A 32 23.32 13.28 7.60
C SER A 32 22.63 13.82 8.87
N GLU A 33 21.34 14.11 8.76
CA GLU A 33 20.47 14.46 9.86
C GLU A 33 19.80 13.21 10.42
N ARG A 34 19.27 13.29 11.63
CA ARG A 34 18.56 12.18 12.26
C ARG A 34 17.10 12.20 11.81
N PRO A 35 16.61 11.18 11.07
CA PRO A 35 15.20 11.10 10.73
C PRO A 35 14.35 10.75 11.96
N ASP A 36 13.06 10.97 11.85
CA ASP A 36 12.10 10.52 12.86
C ASP A 36 11.78 9.04 12.69
N TYR A 37 12.51 8.21 13.41
CA TYR A 37 12.32 6.75 13.35
C TYR A 37 10.95 6.28 13.86
N GLU A 38 10.27 7.07 14.71
CA GLU A 38 8.94 6.72 15.22
C GLU A 38 7.91 6.89 14.09
N ILE A 39 8.02 7.96 13.31
CA ILE A 39 7.21 8.15 12.09
C ILE A 39 7.48 7.03 11.09
N ILE A 40 8.74 6.71 10.83
CA ILE A 40 9.10 5.63 9.90
C ILE A 40 8.48 4.30 10.36
N GLN A 41 8.60 3.96 11.65
CA GLN A 41 7.98 2.74 12.20
C GLN A 41 6.45 2.75 12.07
N ALA A 42 5.81 3.90 12.30
CA ALA A 42 4.37 4.01 12.16
C ALA A 42 3.91 3.80 10.71
N VAL A 43 4.65 4.36 9.73
CA VAL A 43 4.40 4.14 8.30
C VAL A 43 4.57 2.67 7.95
N ILE A 44 5.67 2.03 8.37
CA ILE A 44 5.90 0.61 8.11
C ILE A 44 4.82 -0.26 8.77
N GLY A 45 4.39 0.05 9.99
CA GLY A 45 3.28 -0.63 10.66
C GLY A 45 1.96 -0.53 9.89
N TYR A 46 1.68 0.61 9.26
CA TYR A 46 0.53 0.74 8.37
C TYR A 46 0.63 -0.20 7.17
N PHE A 47 1.77 -0.22 6.49
CA PHE A 47 1.99 -1.11 5.33
C PHE A 47 1.99 -2.60 5.68
N GLN A 48 2.30 -2.97 6.93
CA GLN A 48 2.23 -4.36 7.40
C GLN A 48 0.80 -4.87 7.59
N ASP A 49 -0.13 -3.98 7.91
CA ASP A 49 -1.49 -4.36 8.26
C ASP A 49 -2.50 -4.05 7.13
N TYR A 50 -2.46 -2.82 6.60
CA TYR A 50 -3.53 -2.28 5.74
C TYR A 50 -3.68 -2.96 4.38
N PRO A 51 -2.62 -3.21 3.60
CA PRO A 51 -2.77 -3.79 2.27
C PRO A 51 -3.50 -5.13 2.32
N ASP A 52 -3.08 -6.04 3.17
CA ASP A 52 -3.61 -7.38 3.26
C ASP A 52 -5.02 -7.47 3.87
N CYS A 53 -5.32 -6.59 4.82
CA CYS A 53 -6.63 -6.64 5.45
C CYS A 53 -7.69 -5.85 4.70
N CYS A 54 -7.31 -4.85 3.92
CA CYS A 54 -8.29 -3.86 3.47
C CYS A 54 -8.19 -3.52 1.99
N HIS A 55 -7.02 -3.60 1.35
CA HIS A 55 -6.75 -3.19 -0.02
C HIS A 55 -6.73 -4.37 -0.99
N HIS A 56 -5.75 -5.26 -0.88
CA HIS A 56 -5.58 -6.43 -1.76
C HIS A 56 -6.81 -7.33 -1.88
N PRO A 57 -7.63 -7.56 -0.84
CA PRO A 57 -8.84 -8.36 -1.00
C PRO A 57 -9.85 -7.81 -2.00
N LYS A 58 -9.92 -6.48 -2.19
CA LYS A 58 -10.77 -5.87 -3.23
C LYS A 58 -10.24 -6.17 -4.62
N GLU A 59 -8.93 -6.05 -4.79
CA GLU A 59 -8.25 -6.31 -6.05
C GLU A 59 -8.36 -7.77 -6.43
N ASP A 60 -8.16 -8.68 -5.50
CA ASP A 60 -8.30 -10.12 -5.70
C ASP A 60 -9.71 -10.48 -6.18
N MET A 61 -10.77 -9.89 -5.57
CA MET A 61 -12.15 -10.10 -6.01
C MET A 61 -12.38 -9.66 -7.45
N ILE A 62 -11.82 -8.52 -7.85
CA ILE A 62 -11.91 -8.00 -9.21
C ILE A 62 -11.10 -8.88 -10.17
N PHE A 63 -9.89 -9.26 -9.79
CA PHE A 63 -8.99 -10.06 -10.62
C PHE A 63 -9.52 -11.48 -10.85
N GLU A 64 -10.10 -12.13 -9.84
CA GLU A 64 -10.79 -13.41 -9.98
C GLU A 64 -11.91 -13.34 -11.02
N LYS A 65 -12.71 -12.26 -11.00
CA LYS A 65 -13.78 -12.05 -11.98
C LYS A 65 -13.23 -11.79 -13.38
N LEU A 66 -12.18 -10.98 -13.51
CA LEU A 66 -11.51 -10.73 -14.77
C LEU A 66 -10.94 -12.02 -15.37
N LYS A 67 -10.25 -12.84 -14.56
CA LYS A 67 -9.74 -14.17 -14.99
C LYS A 67 -10.84 -15.09 -15.49
N ALA A 68 -11.99 -15.08 -14.84
CA ALA A 68 -13.12 -15.91 -15.21
C ALA A 68 -13.82 -15.43 -16.52
N ARG A 69 -13.88 -14.12 -16.75
CA ARG A 69 -14.55 -13.49 -17.88
C ARG A 69 -13.68 -13.45 -19.14
N ASP A 70 -12.44 -13.02 -18.98
CA ASP A 70 -11.45 -12.88 -20.07
C ASP A 70 -10.04 -13.24 -19.56
N PRO A 71 -9.62 -14.51 -19.69
CA PRO A 71 -8.30 -14.96 -19.32
C PRO A 71 -7.16 -14.23 -20.06
N VAL A 72 -7.41 -13.74 -21.28
CA VAL A 72 -6.40 -13.04 -22.08
C VAL A 72 -6.18 -11.63 -21.52
N ALA A 73 -7.26 -10.92 -21.18
CA ALA A 73 -7.17 -9.64 -20.50
C ALA A 73 -6.48 -9.78 -19.13
N ALA A 74 -6.82 -10.81 -18.35
CA ALA A 74 -6.16 -11.08 -17.08
C ALA A 74 -4.66 -11.39 -17.25
N GLN A 75 -4.27 -12.11 -18.31
CA GLN A 75 -2.86 -12.37 -18.60
C GLN A 75 -2.06 -11.07 -18.87
N SER A 76 -2.70 -10.04 -19.45
CA SER A 76 -2.06 -8.75 -19.69
C SER A 76 -1.76 -7.95 -18.41
N VAL A 77 -2.51 -8.21 -17.34
CA VAL A 77 -2.29 -7.63 -15.99
C VAL A 77 -1.07 -8.26 -15.32
N GLY A 78 -0.79 -9.52 -15.60
CA GLY A 78 0.27 -10.29 -14.93
C GLY A 78 -0.27 -11.12 -13.76
N ASN A 79 0.59 -11.42 -12.81
CA ASN A 79 0.22 -12.19 -11.61
C ASN A 79 0.25 -11.30 -10.38
N LEU A 80 -0.90 -10.75 -10.00
CA LEU A 80 -1.04 -9.88 -8.82
C LEU A 80 -0.60 -10.58 -7.52
N GLU A 81 -0.88 -11.87 -7.34
CA GLU A 81 -0.43 -12.61 -6.15
C GLU A 81 1.10 -12.61 -5.98
N VAL A 82 1.84 -12.69 -7.09
CA VAL A 82 3.31 -12.60 -7.07
C VAL A 82 3.78 -11.19 -6.79
N GLU A 83 3.09 -10.17 -7.31
CA GLU A 83 3.43 -8.77 -7.01
C GLU A 83 3.20 -8.45 -5.54
N HIS A 84 2.06 -8.82 -4.94
CA HIS A 84 1.79 -8.66 -3.51
C HIS A 84 2.82 -9.41 -2.63
N LEU A 85 3.25 -10.61 -3.02
CA LEU A 85 4.32 -11.35 -2.32
C LEU A 85 5.68 -10.60 -2.40
N ASN A 86 5.97 -9.97 -3.54
CA ASN A 86 7.17 -9.14 -3.71
C ASN A 86 7.13 -7.91 -2.82
N GLU A 87 5.97 -7.27 -2.65
CA GLU A 87 5.76 -6.14 -1.73
C GLU A 87 6.05 -6.55 -0.29
N HIS A 88 5.46 -7.66 0.18
CA HIS A 88 5.76 -8.20 1.50
C HIS A 88 7.25 -8.45 1.72
N THR A 89 7.94 -8.97 0.72
CA THR A 89 9.37 -9.24 0.80
C THR A 89 10.16 -7.94 0.95
N ARG A 90 9.79 -6.87 0.21
CA ARG A 90 10.42 -5.55 0.30
C ARG A 90 10.12 -4.87 1.62
N LEU A 91 8.87 -4.87 2.04
CA LEU A 91 8.44 -4.33 3.32
C LEU A 91 9.16 -5.00 4.49
N GLY A 92 9.32 -6.32 4.44
CA GLY A 92 10.07 -7.08 5.43
C GLY A 92 11.54 -6.63 5.54
N ARG A 93 12.18 -6.31 4.41
CA ARG A 93 13.55 -5.77 4.40
C ARG A 93 13.63 -4.39 5.04
N VAL A 94 12.65 -3.51 4.76
CA VAL A 94 12.58 -2.17 5.38
C VAL A 94 12.36 -2.30 6.88
N ALA A 95 11.41 -3.12 7.32
CA ALA A 95 11.16 -3.35 8.74
C ALA A 95 12.40 -3.90 9.47
N ASP A 96 13.13 -4.83 8.84
CA ASP A 96 14.35 -5.43 9.40
C ASP A 96 15.49 -4.41 9.53
N ILE A 97 15.71 -3.56 8.52
CA ILE A 97 16.78 -2.57 8.56
C ILE A 97 16.49 -1.45 9.59
N ILE A 98 15.25 -1.02 9.73
CA ILE A 98 14.83 -0.06 10.75
C ILE A 98 15.01 -0.64 12.14
N ARG A 99 14.58 -1.88 12.35
CA ARG A 99 14.79 -2.59 13.63
C ARG A 99 16.28 -2.67 14.00
N LYS A 100 17.16 -2.96 13.03
CA LYS A 100 18.61 -2.97 13.25
C LYS A 100 19.13 -1.61 13.72
N VAL A 101 18.72 -0.53 13.04
CA VAL A 101 19.11 0.83 13.45
C VAL A 101 18.65 1.17 14.86
N LEU A 102 17.41 0.82 15.20
CA LEU A 102 16.83 1.10 16.52
C LEU A 102 17.41 0.26 17.66
N THR A 103 18.08 -0.86 17.32
CA THR A 103 18.79 -1.71 18.27
C THR A 103 20.31 -1.50 18.23
N ASP A 104 20.76 -0.32 17.81
CA ASP A 104 22.16 0.11 17.75
C ASP A 104 23.09 -0.79 16.95
N HIS A 105 22.54 -1.53 15.95
CA HIS A 105 23.36 -2.25 15.00
C HIS A 105 23.93 -1.30 13.96
N VAL A 106 25.17 -1.51 13.58
CA VAL A 106 25.81 -0.75 12.50
C VAL A 106 25.18 -1.15 11.17
N VAL A 107 24.48 -0.22 10.54
CA VAL A 107 23.90 -0.35 9.20
C VAL A 107 24.62 0.63 8.27
N PRO A 108 25.23 0.18 7.17
CA PRO A 108 25.78 1.08 6.18
C PRO A 108 24.70 2.03 5.66
N ARG A 109 25.04 3.32 5.55
CA ARG A 109 24.09 4.35 5.13
C ARG A 109 23.47 4.05 3.78
N GLU A 110 24.30 3.72 2.80
CA GLU A 110 23.88 3.37 1.45
C GLU A 110 22.87 2.20 1.45
N THR A 111 23.11 1.17 2.28
CA THR A 111 22.19 0.03 2.40
C THR A 111 20.82 0.46 2.95
N PHE A 112 20.79 1.38 3.92
CA PHE A 112 19.52 1.90 4.43
C PHE A 112 18.77 2.69 3.36
N GLU A 113 19.46 3.59 2.67
CA GLU A 113 18.88 4.40 1.59
C GLU A 113 18.34 3.55 0.45
N ASP A 114 19.10 2.56 -0.01
CA ASP A 114 18.72 1.69 -1.11
C ASP A 114 17.51 0.85 -0.78
N VAL A 115 17.44 0.27 0.42
CA VAL A 115 16.32 -0.59 0.83
C VAL A 115 15.02 0.21 0.95
N VAL A 116 15.07 1.42 1.54
CA VAL A 116 13.87 2.26 1.69
C VAL A 116 13.42 2.81 0.34
N ARG A 117 14.36 3.23 -0.52
CA ARG A 117 14.08 3.72 -1.87
C ARG A 117 13.48 2.64 -2.76
N ASP A 118 14.07 1.42 -2.76
CA ASP A 118 13.54 0.28 -3.54
C ASP A 118 12.08 -0.03 -3.17
N PHE A 119 11.72 0.05 -1.89
CA PHE A 119 10.36 -0.12 -1.44
C PHE A 119 9.44 0.98 -2.00
N ILE A 120 9.79 2.26 -1.81
CA ILE A 120 8.98 3.40 -2.28
C ILE A 120 8.76 3.35 -3.80
N GLU A 121 9.81 3.09 -4.56
CA GLU A 121 9.74 3.04 -6.02
C GLU A 121 8.90 1.85 -6.50
N HIS A 122 9.01 0.71 -5.82
CA HIS A 122 8.21 -0.48 -6.15
C HIS A 122 6.72 -0.24 -5.91
N GLU A 123 6.33 0.28 -4.73
CA GLU A 123 4.95 0.59 -4.40
C GLU A 123 4.32 1.54 -5.44
N ARG A 124 5.02 2.63 -5.77
CA ARG A 124 4.56 3.58 -6.80
C ARG A 124 4.40 2.94 -8.17
N LYS A 125 5.32 2.05 -8.54
CA LYS A 125 5.27 1.32 -9.82
C LYS A 125 4.10 0.34 -9.85
N HIS A 126 3.86 -0.35 -8.76
CA HIS A 126 2.78 -1.31 -8.59
C HIS A 126 1.41 -0.61 -8.70
N MET A 127 1.10 0.37 -7.87
CA MET A 127 -0.13 1.17 -7.96
C MET A 127 -0.37 1.75 -9.36
N LYS A 128 0.71 2.23 -10.01
CA LYS A 128 0.60 2.76 -11.37
C LYS A 128 0.26 1.69 -12.40
N MET A 129 0.76 0.48 -12.25
CA MET A 129 0.40 -0.66 -13.11
C MET A 129 -1.08 -1.00 -12.90
N GLU A 130 -1.54 -1.07 -11.68
CA GLU A 130 -2.94 -1.36 -11.37
C GLU A 130 -3.89 -0.32 -11.95
N GLU A 131 -3.62 0.95 -11.74
CA GLU A 131 -4.47 2.02 -12.27
C GLU A 131 -4.52 2.06 -13.80
N ARG A 132 -3.39 1.80 -14.46
CA ARG A 132 -3.28 1.93 -15.92
C ARG A 132 -3.66 0.67 -16.68
N VAL A 133 -3.34 -0.50 -16.13
CA VAL A 133 -3.52 -1.78 -16.82
C VAL A 133 -4.68 -2.56 -16.20
N PHE A 134 -4.59 -2.86 -14.91
CA PHE A 134 -5.55 -3.72 -14.25
C PHE A 134 -6.95 -3.10 -14.17
N PHE A 135 -7.10 -1.91 -13.60
CA PHE A 135 -8.42 -1.27 -13.48
C PHE A 135 -9.04 -0.95 -14.84
N SER A 136 -8.20 -0.61 -15.83
CA SER A 136 -8.67 -0.37 -17.20
C SER A 136 -9.14 -1.66 -17.87
N ALA A 137 -8.44 -2.79 -17.69
CA ALA A 137 -8.86 -4.09 -18.19
C ALA A 137 -10.16 -4.55 -17.54
N ALA A 138 -10.27 -4.40 -16.21
CA ALA A 138 -11.49 -4.74 -15.47
C ALA A 138 -12.70 -3.89 -15.93
N ASP A 139 -12.54 -2.57 -16.03
CA ASP A 139 -13.62 -1.64 -16.41
C ASP A 139 -14.12 -1.86 -17.84
N SER A 140 -13.24 -2.32 -18.77
CA SER A 140 -13.59 -2.60 -20.15
C SER A 140 -14.19 -3.99 -20.37
N THR A 141 -13.94 -4.95 -19.47
CA THR A 141 -14.26 -6.37 -19.66
C THR A 141 -15.45 -6.82 -18.81
N LEU A 142 -15.51 -6.37 -17.55
CA LEU A 142 -16.52 -6.82 -16.60
C LEU A 142 -17.88 -6.19 -16.88
N GLN A 143 -18.92 -7.00 -16.75
CA GLN A 143 -20.29 -6.60 -16.99
C GLN A 143 -20.97 -6.13 -15.68
N PRO A 144 -22.12 -5.42 -15.75
CA PRO A 144 -22.84 -4.95 -14.56
C PRO A 144 -23.12 -6.04 -13.52
N GLU A 145 -23.39 -7.28 -13.97
CA GLU A 145 -23.65 -8.43 -13.11
C GLU A 145 -22.40 -8.88 -12.33
N ASP A 146 -21.21 -8.78 -12.95
CA ASP A 146 -19.94 -9.09 -12.31
C ASP A 146 -19.64 -8.08 -11.20
N TRP A 147 -19.84 -6.79 -11.50
CA TRP A 147 -19.68 -5.72 -10.52
C TRP A 147 -20.65 -5.83 -9.34
N ALA A 148 -21.91 -6.15 -9.62
CA ALA A 148 -22.89 -6.41 -8.56
C ALA A 148 -22.48 -7.59 -7.66
N GLY A 149 -21.91 -8.64 -8.25
CA GLY A 149 -21.39 -9.78 -7.48
C GLY A 149 -20.15 -9.43 -6.64
N ILE A 150 -19.27 -8.58 -7.15
CA ILE A 150 -18.10 -8.07 -6.41
C ILE A 150 -18.56 -7.19 -5.25
N ASP A 151 -19.47 -6.24 -5.50
CA ASP A 151 -19.99 -5.34 -4.47
C ASP A 151 -20.67 -6.11 -3.33
N ALA A 152 -21.48 -7.12 -3.64
CA ALA A 152 -22.12 -7.98 -2.63
C ALA A 152 -21.07 -8.71 -1.78
N ARG A 153 -20.07 -9.34 -2.41
CA ARG A 153 -18.99 -10.05 -1.71
C ARG A 153 -18.14 -9.10 -0.86
N TRP A 154 -17.91 -7.87 -1.35
CA TRP A 154 -17.19 -6.85 -0.60
C TRP A 154 -17.95 -6.39 0.64
N ILE A 155 -19.28 -6.19 0.54
CA ILE A 155 -20.11 -5.84 1.68
C ILE A 155 -20.03 -6.93 2.75
N ASP A 156 -20.22 -8.21 2.37
CA ASP A 156 -20.13 -9.34 3.30
C ASP A 156 -18.75 -9.41 3.98
N TRP A 157 -17.67 -9.15 3.22
CA TRP A 157 -16.31 -9.15 3.77
C TRP A 157 -16.10 -7.98 4.74
N LYS A 158 -16.57 -6.77 4.39
CA LYS A 158 -16.43 -5.56 5.18
C LYS A 158 -17.22 -5.64 6.48
N ASP A 159 -18.39 -6.26 6.49
CA ASP A 159 -19.27 -6.39 7.67
C ASP A 159 -18.71 -7.34 8.75
N SER A 160 -17.60 -8.01 8.48
CA SER A 160 -16.86 -8.73 9.52
C SER A 160 -16.35 -7.76 10.59
N MET A 161 -16.69 -8.02 11.85
CA MET A 161 -16.23 -7.19 13.00
C MET A 161 -14.71 -7.04 13.04
N PHE A 162 -13.98 -8.05 12.61
CA PHE A 162 -12.51 -8.01 12.54
C PHE A 162 -12.03 -6.99 11.49
N ASN A 163 -12.62 -7.02 10.31
CA ASN A 163 -12.21 -6.14 9.20
C ASN A 163 -12.57 -4.68 9.48
N VAL A 164 -13.74 -4.41 10.06
CA VAL A 164 -14.13 -3.07 10.52
C VAL A 164 -13.12 -2.51 11.52
N ALA A 165 -12.80 -3.26 12.57
CA ALA A 165 -11.87 -2.82 13.59
C ALA A 165 -10.44 -2.58 13.02
N MET A 166 -10.01 -3.39 12.05
CA MET A 166 -8.72 -3.25 11.41
C MET A 166 -8.68 -2.01 10.49
N GLU A 167 -9.72 -1.78 9.69
CA GLU A 167 -9.84 -0.58 8.84
C GLU A 167 -9.80 0.69 9.69
N GLU A 168 -10.57 0.75 10.79
CA GLU A 168 -10.58 1.88 11.73
C GLU A 168 -9.20 2.09 12.38
N LYS A 169 -8.52 1.02 12.79
CA LYS A 169 -7.16 1.07 13.35
C LYS A 169 -6.18 1.69 12.35
N CYS A 170 -6.19 1.21 11.11
CA CYS A 170 -5.29 1.68 10.08
C CYS A 170 -5.58 3.13 9.69
N GLN A 171 -6.84 3.51 9.56
CA GLN A 171 -7.23 4.89 9.27
C GLN A 171 -6.80 5.83 10.40
N SER A 172 -7.03 5.46 11.66
CA SER A 172 -6.57 6.23 12.82
C SER A 172 -5.04 6.37 12.86
N LEU A 173 -4.30 5.32 12.49
CA LEU A 173 -2.84 5.36 12.41
C LEU A 173 -2.37 6.32 11.31
N ARG A 174 -2.94 6.25 10.11
CA ARG A 174 -2.66 7.17 9.01
C ARG A 174 -2.90 8.63 9.41
N ASP A 175 -4.05 8.93 9.99
CA ASP A 175 -4.40 10.29 10.40
C ASP A 175 -3.42 10.86 11.42
N ARG A 176 -2.95 10.04 12.38
CA ARG A 176 -1.92 10.42 13.34
C ARG A 176 -0.57 10.70 12.67
N ILE A 177 -0.14 9.87 11.72
CA ILE A 177 1.11 10.07 10.96
C ILE A 177 1.05 11.42 10.21
N LEU A 178 -0.05 11.68 9.52
CA LEU A 178 -0.22 12.92 8.75
C LEU A 178 -0.35 14.17 9.64
N GLN A 179 -0.98 14.04 10.81
CA GLN A 179 -1.04 15.12 11.79
C GLN A 179 0.35 15.43 12.37
N TRP A 180 1.10 14.41 12.75
CA TRP A 180 2.46 14.55 13.26
C TRP A 180 3.38 15.21 12.26
N ARG A 181 3.34 14.78 10.99
CA ARG A 181 4.09 15.43 9.91
C ARG A 181 3.80 16.93 9.81
N ARG A 182 2.52 17.34 9.82
CA ARG A 182 2.15 18.76 9.77
C ARG A 182 2.75 19.55 10.93
N GLN A 183 2.66 19.05 12.15
CA GLN A 183 3.21 19.71 13.33
C GLN A 183 4.73 19.88 13.28
N ASN A 184 5.46 18.93 12.69
CA ASN A 184 6.91 19.01 12.58
C ASN A 184 7.37 19.91 11.44
N GLN A 185 6.57 20.08 10.38
CA GLN A 185 6.85 21.03 9.30
C GLN A 185 6.66 22.48 9.73
N ASP A 186 5.71 22.75 10.63
CA ASP A 186 5.44 24.09 11.15
C ASP A 186 6.51 24.54 12.16
N ASN A 187 7.33 23.63 12.70
CA ASN A 187 8.37 23.89 13.69
C ASN A 187 9.81 23.89 13.10
N ALA A 188 9.99 23.66 11.81
CA ALA A 188 11.29 23.60 11.10
C ALA A 188 11.55 24.87 10.30
#